data_a36eefa55b3bb14f5dd5bf5c69e028a0
#
_entry.id   a36eefa55b3bb14f5dd5bf5c69e028a0
#
_cell.length_a   1.000
_cell.length_b   1.000
_cell.length_c   1.000
_cell.angle_alpha   90.00
_cell.angle_beta   90.00
_cell.angle_gamma   90.00
#
_symmetry.space_group_name_H-M   'P 1'
#
loop_
_entity.id
_entity.type
_entity.pdbx_description
1 polymer ?
#
loop_
_entity_poly.entity_id
_entity_poly.type
_entity_poly.pdbx_seq_one_letter_code
_entity_poly.pdbx_strand_id
1 'polypeptide(L)'
;MPTNRINYSDKINALLNEMPDFVSDFIYNFGRVENYATKLEYCRDIKIYLEYLINFLPQYSEKSIKELTIDDVASVEILDINRFLTTLSGNHKESTVKRKRASLSSMYGFFVATGKMPRNPIAATKTIKIPEKDVIYLTNDEQRILLDTVRHGTKLHDSVAKVHYIYADRDSAMFLLLLDTGLRVSEMLDTDIIDYNLDDCSVVVTRKGGDTQIVYFSDECRDYLDIYFSSQKAKYGINNLKFPAFTTSTGNRLGVRAVEILVKKYVSVCLPEKARIISPHKLRSSFAMSFYAASNNNILLLKKKMNHKSIQTTNIYAKASDTAMKDSRSLLQGLR
;
A
#
# COMPACT_ATOMS: atom_id res chain seq x y z
N MET A 1 22.44 -4.50 4.34
CA MET A 1 21.23 -5.33 4.07
C MET A 1 20.08 -4.73 4.84
N PRO A 2 18.90 -4.55 4.28
CA PRO A 2 17.78 -3.96 5.01
C PRO A 2 17.32 -4.93 6.11
N THR A 3 17.39 -4.48 7.36
CA THR A 3 17.01 -5.17 8.60
C THR A 3 15.59 -5.77 8.57
N ASN A 4 14.71 -5.28 7.70
CA ASN A 4 13.34 -5.78 7.55
C ASN A 4 13.22 -7.16 6.87
N ARG A 5 14.18 -7.59 6.03
CA ARG A 5 14.09 -8.89 5.31
C ARG A 5 14.33 -10.07 6.25
N ILE A 6 15.28 -9.96 7.17
CA ILE A 6 15.60 -11.01 8.15
C ILE A 6 14.39 -11.30 9.05
N ASN A 7 13.69 -10.25 9.52
CA ASN A 7 12.52 -10.40 10.39
C ASN A 7 11.32 -11.09 9.71
N TYR A 8 11.11 -10.91 8.39
CA TYR A 8 10.04 -11.60 7.67
C TYR A 8 10.35 -13.08 7.47
N SER A 9 11.58 -13.43 7.10
CA SER A 9 12.01 -14.81 6.90
C SER A 9 11.84 -15.63 8.18
N ASP A 10 12.31 -15.09 9.32
CA ASP A 10 12.20 -15.77 10.62
C ASP A 10 10.74 -16.00 11.01
N LYS A 11 9.87 -15.01 10.78
CA LYS A 11 8.43 -15.14 11.05
C LYS A 11 7.75 -16.16 10.14
N ILE A 12 8.14 -16.25 8.87
CA ILE A 12 7.63 -17.25 7.93
C ILE A 12 8.07 -18.64 8.40
N ASN A 13 9.37 -18.82 8.70
CA ASN A 13 9.90 -20.09 9.16
C ASN A 13 9.25 -20.56 10.47
N ALA A 14 9.04 -19.66 11.42
CA ALA A 14 8.34 -19.97 12.66
C ALA A 14 6.91 -20.49 12.41
N LEU A 15 6.16 -19.86 11.49
CA LEU A 15 4.82 -20.32 11.12
C LEU A 15 4.85 -21.66 10.38
N LEU A 16 5.80 -21.84 9.44
CA LEU A 16 5.93 -23.08 8.67
C LEU A 16 6.28 -24.27 9.58
N ASN A 17 7.07 -24.05 10.64
CA ASN A 17 7.37 -25.08 11.64
C ASN A 17 6.13 -25.60 12.39
N GLU A 18 5.03 -24.86 12.39
CA GLU A 18 3.77 -25.25 13.02
C GLU A 18 2.76 -25.87 12.01
N MET A 19 3.11 -25.94 10.74
CA MET A 19 2.23 -26.38 9.65
C MET A 19 2.78 -27.62 8.94
N PRO A 20 1.96 -28.33 8.13
CA PRO A 20 2.41 -29.45 7.33
C PRO A 20 3.44 -29.05 6.28
N ASP A 21 4.33 -29.99 5.90
CA ASP A 21 5.42 -29.75 4.94
C ASP A 21 4.94 -29.27 3.57
N PHE A 22 3.76 -29.71 3.10
CA PHE A 22 3.21 -29.26 1.84
C PHE A 22 2.96 -27.74 1.79
N VAL A 23 2.70 -27.09 2.95
CA VAL A 23 2.56 -25.63 3.01
C VAL A 23 3.92 -24.97 2.75
N SER A 24 5.00 -25.54 3.26
CA SER A 24 6.37 -25.09 2.96
C SER A 24 6.67 -25.19 1.48
N ASP A 25 6.31 -26.33 0.84
CA ASP A 25 6.45 -26.53 -0.61
C ASP A 25 5.76 -25.41 -1.40
N PHE A 26 4.53 -25.06 -1.02
CA PHE A 26 3.81 -23.96 -1.66
C PHE A 26 4.49 -22.61 -1.43
N ILE A 27 4.80 -22.25 -0.18
CA ILE A 27 5.30 -20.92 0.18
C ILE A 27 6.69 -20.65 -0.44
N TYR A 28 7.57 -21.66 -0.49
CA TYR A 28 8.88 -21.50 -1.12
C TYR A 28 8.80 -21.36 -2.64
N ASN A 29 7.82 -22.00 -3.27
CA ASN A 29 7.62 -21.93 -4.73
C ASN A 29 6.62 -20.85 -5.15
N PHE A 30 5.96 -20.17 -4.20
CA PHE A 30 4.98 -19.12 -4.50
C PHE A 30 5.62 -17.78 -4.83
N GLY A 31 5.30 -17.26 -6.00
CA GLY A 31 5.66 -15.91 -6.42
C GLY A 31 7.17 -15.65 -6.54
N ARG A 32 7.53 -14.37 -6.60
CA ARG A 32 8.94 -13.95 -6.60
C ARG A 32 9.55 -14.15 -5.21
N VAL A 33 10.84 -14.51 -5.16
CA VAL A 33 11.59 -14.73 -3.91
C VAL A 33 11.45 -13.56 -2.92
N GLU A 34 11.36 -12.33 -3.42
CA GLU A 34 11.35 -11.10 -2.63
C GLU A 34 9.99 -10.70 -2.01
N ASN A 35 8.95 -11.47 -2.23
CA ASN A 35 7.59 -11.14 -1.76
C ASN A 35 7.30 -11.60 -0.32
N TYR A 36 8.27 -11.41 0.61
CA TYR A 36 8.18 -11.89 1.99
C TYR A 36 6.92 -11.46 2.74
N ALA A 37 6.49 -10.21 2.60
CA ALA A 37 5.28 -9.72 3.28
C ALA A 37 4.01 -10.48 2.79
N THR A 38 3.90 -10.74 1.49
CA THR A 38 2.79 -11.51 0.91
C THR A 38 2.86 -12.98 1.36
N LYS A 39 4.05 -13.57 1.37
CA LYS A 39 4.26 -14.94 1.84
C LYS A 39 3.86 -15.09 3.30
N LEU A 40 4.23 -14.14 4.17
CA LEU A 40 3.84 -14.15 5.57
C LEU A 40 2.32 -14.07 5.75
N GLU A 41 1.64 -13.21 5.02
CA GLU A 41 0.18 -13.14 5.06
C GLU A 41 -0.49 -14.43 4.56
N TYR A 42 0.06 -15.06 3.52
CA TYR A 42 -0.42 -16.34 3.02
C TYR A 42 -0.22 -17.46 4.04
N CYS A 43 0.93 -17.53 4.72
CA CYS A 43 1.14 -18.48 5.83
C CYS A 43 0.06 -18.30 6.92
N ARG A 44 -0.21 -17.06 7.32
CA ARG A 44 -1.24 -16.75 8.33
C ARG A 44 -2.64 -17.18 7.88
N ASP A 45 -2.99 -16.90 6.63
CA ASP A 45 -4.29 -17.23 6.09
C ASP A 45 -4.50 -18.74 5.97
N ILE A 46 -3.46 -19.47 5.52
CA ILE A 46 -3.46 -20.92 5.41
C ILE A 46 -3.55 -21.55 6.80
N LYS A 47 -2.78 -21.06 7.78
CA LYS A 47 -2.86 -21.55 9.16
C LYS A 47 -4.27 -21.46 9.71
N ILE A 48 -4.95 -20.30 9.57
CA ILE A 48 -6.35 -20.12 9.99
C ILE A 48 -7.29 -21.12 9.31
N TYR A 49 -7.03 -21.44 8.05
CA TYR A 49 -7.84 -22.45 7.35
C TYR A 49 -7.58 -23.87 7.86
N LEU A 50 -6.35 -24.25 8.08
CA LEU A 50 -6.00 -25.57 8.63
C LEU A 50 -6.53 -25.73 10.07
N GLU A 51 -6.46 -24.67 10.89
CA GLU A 51 -7.09 -24.63 12.22
C GLU A 51 -8.60 -24.84 12.13
N TYR A 52 -9.26 -24.22 11.13
CA TYR A 52 -10.68 -24.46 10.91
C TYR A 52 -10.97 -25.93 10.56
N LEU A 53 -10.19 -26.56 9.72
CA LEU A 53 -10.39 -27.97 9.34
C LEU A 53 -10.39 -28.89 10.56
N ILE A 54 -9.40 -28.79 11.44
CA ILE A 54 -9.30 -29.65 12.63
C ILE A 54 -10.36 -29.33 13.68
N ASN A 55 -10.80 -28.08 13.82
CA ASN A 55 -11.75 -27.68 14.85
C ASN A 55 -13.22 -27.89 14.46
N PHE A 56 -13.52 -27.93 13.16
CA PHE A 56 -14.93 -27.94 12.71
C PHE A 56 -15.30 -29.12 11.80
N LEU A 57 -14.32 -29.86 11.29
CA LEU A 57 -14.60 -31.06 10.49
C LEU A 57 -14.30 -32.33 11.29
N PRO A 58 -15.33 -33.14 11.61
CA PRO A 58 -15.20 -34.32 12.51
C PRO A 58 -14.10 -35.29 12.07
N GLN A 59 -13.90 -35.46 10.75
CA GLN A 59 -12.90 -36.40 10.20
C GLN A 59 -11.45 -35.98 10.49
N TYR A 60 -11.23 -34.72 10.96
CA TYR A 60 -9.88 -34.21 11.29
C TYR A 60 -9.71 -33.85 12.77
N SER A 61 -10.75 -34.03 13.60
CA SER A 61 -10.79 -33.58 14.99
C SER A 61 -9.69 -34.19 15.88
N GLU A 62 -9.16 -35.35 15.51
CA GLU A 62 -8.07 -36.03 16.27
C GLU A 62 -6.69 -35.72 15.72
N LYS A 63 -6.58 -34.97 14.60
CA LYS A 63 -5.31 -34.57 14.02
C LYS A 63 -4.82 -33.25 14.57
N SER A 64 -3.53 -33.14 14.73
CA SER A 64 -2.88 -31.80 14.84
C SER A 64 -2.75 -31.18 13.44
N ILE A 65 -2.51 -29.87 13.39
CA ILE A 65 -2.30 -29.16 12.11
C ILE A 65 -1.18 -29.82 11.29
N LYS A 66 -0.10 -30.25 11.94
CA LYS A 66 1.06 -30.87 11.28
C LYS A 66 0.78 -32.25 10.65
N GLU A 67 -0.20 -32.95 11.16
CA GLU A 67 -0.56 -34.29 10.69
C GLU A 67 -1.53 -34.23 9.50
N LEU A 68 -2.03 -33.04 9.14
CA LEU A 68 -2.83 -32.89 7.93
C LEU A 68 -1.97 -33.17 6.69
N THR A 69 -2.50 -34.00 5.80
CA THR A 69 -1.87 -34.35 4.53
C THR A 69 -2.45 -33.52 3.39
N ILE A 70 -1.78 -33.56 2.24
CA ILE A 70 -2.30 -32.94 1.02
C ILE A 70 -3.61 -33.60 0.57
N ASP A 71 -3.79 -34.92 0.82
CA ASP A 71 -5.00 -35.64 0.49
C ASP A 71 -6.16 -35.22 1.40
N ASP A 72 -5.90 -34.98 2.69
CA ASP A 72 -6.90 -34.39 3.59
C ASP A 72 -7.44 -33.08 3.04
N VAL A 73 -6.54 -32.18 2.64
CA VAL A 73 -6.93 -30.87 2.11
C VAL A 73 -7.61 -30.98 0.73
N ALA A 74 -7.17 -31.96 -0.11
CA ALA A 74 -7.78 -32.21 -1.42
C ALA A 74 -9.20 -32.78 -1.32
N SER A 75 -9.51 -33.51 -0.23
CA SER A 75 -10.82 -34.10 0.01
C SER A 75 -11.86 -33.16 0.60
N VAL A 76 -11.47 -31.94 1.02
CA VAL A 76 -12.40 -30.96 1.60
C VAL A 76 -13.47 -30.57 0.58
N GLU A 77 -14.72 -30.66 0.99
CA GLU A 77 -15.86 -30.35 0.15
C GLU A 77 -16.07 -28.84 -0.03
N ILE A 78 -16.66 -28.47 -1.16
CA ILE A 78 -17.01 -27.06 -1.46
C ILE A 78 -17.93 -26.47 -0.38
N LEU A 79 -18.81 -27.28 0.18
CA LEU A 79 -19.74 -26.86 1.24
C LEU A 79 -18.99 -26.43 2.50
N ASP A 80 -17.95 -27.17 2.90
CA ASP A 80 -17.15 -26.87 4.09
C ASP A 80 -16.30 -25.63 3.89
N ILE A 81 -15.78 -25.44 2.68
CA ILE A 81 -15.08 -24.20 2.31
C ILE A 81 -16.04 -23.00 2.34
N ASN A 82 -17.26 -23.15 1.84
CA ASN A 82 -18.27 -22.09 1.92
C ASN A 82 -18.65 -21.75 3.37
N ARG A 83 -18.75 -22.77 4.24
CA ARG A 83 -18.97 -22.57 5.70
C ARG A 83 -17.82 -21.78 6.32
N PHE A 84 -16.56 -22.16 6.02
CA PHE A 84 -15.38 -21.42 6.46
C PHE A 84 -15.42 -19.95 6.03
N LEU A 85 -15.68 -19.68 4.75
CA LEU A 85 -15.75 -18.31 4.23
C LEU A 85 -16.91 -17.52 4.87
N THR A 86 -18.02 -18.16 5.16
CA THR A 86 -19.17 -17.56 5.86
C THR A 86 -18.82 -17.21 7.31
N THR A 87 -18.13 -18.11 8.02
CA THR A 87 -17.64 -17.86 9.38
C THR A 87 -16.67 -16.68 9.42
N LEU A 88 -15.76 -16.59 8.43
CA LEU A 88 -14.87 -15.45 8.30
C LEU A 88 -15.64 -14.14 8.06
N SER A 89 -16.71 -14.18 7.27
CA SER A 89 -17.52 -12.99 6.94
C SER A 89 -18.26 -12.41 8.15
N GLY A 90 -18.56 -13.22 9.17
CA GLY A 90 -19.13 -12.75 10.43
C GLY A 90 -18.15 -11.92 11.28
N ASN A 91 -16.84 -12.16 11.12
CA ASN A 91 -15.82 -11.57 12.00
C ASN A 91 -14.84 -10.62 11.26
N HIS A 92 -14.91 -10.56 9.93
CA HIS A 92 -13.96 -9.80 9.12
C HIS A 92 -14.64 -8.99 8.03
N LYS A 93 -13.99 -7.89 7.62
CA LYS A 93 -14.41 -7.10 6.45
C LYS A 93 -14.33 -7.96 5.18
N GLU A 94 -15.24 -7.75 4.24
CA GLU A 94 -15.31 -8.47 2.95
C GLU A 94 -13.97 -8.47 2.18
N SER A 95 -13.23 -7.35 2.23
CA SER A 95 -11.90 -7.25 1.62
C SER A 95 -10.89 -8.21 2.24
N THR A 96 -10.98 -8.45 3.55
CA THR A 96 -10.13 -9.40 4.27
C THR A 96 -10.49 -10.83 3.89
N VAL A 97 -11.79 -11.15 3.85
CA VAL A 97 -12.28 -12.48 3.43
C VAL A 97 -11.89 -12.77 1.98
N LYS A 98 -12.04 -11.79 1.08
CA LYS A 98 -11.58 -11.91 -0.32
C LYS A 98 -10.09 -12.19 -0.43
N ARG A 99 -9.25 -11.51 0.38
CA ARG A 99 -7.80 -11.76 0.43
C ARG A 99 -7.50 -13.18 0.91
N LYS A 100 -8.14 -13.62 2.01
CA LYS A 100 -7.98 -14.98 2.55
C LYS A 100 -8.42 -16.06 1.55
N ARG A 101 -9.54 -15.83 0.85
CA ARG A 101 -9.99 -16.69 -0.23
C ARG A 101 -8.96 -16.76 -1.38
N ALA A 102 -8.31 -15.65 -1.71
CA ALA A 102 -7.30 -15.61 -2.77
C ALA A 102 -6.02 -16.36 -2.39
N SER A 103 -5.57 -16.31 -1.11
CA SER A 103 -4.42 -17.08 -0.64
C SER A 103 -4.67 -18.59 -0.72
N LEU A 104 -5.85 -19.05 -0.31
CA LEU A 104 -6.26 -20.45 -0.45
C LEU A 104 -6.36 -20.87 -1.92
N SER A 105 -7.00 -20.05 -2.76
CA SER A 105 -7.09 -20.33 -4.20
C SER A 105 -5.71 -20.46 -4.85
N SER A 106 -4.72 -19.67 -4.40
CA SER A 106 -3.35 -19.77 -4.89
C SER A 106 -2.68 -21.07 -4.45
N MET A 107 -2.88 -21.50 -3.20
CA MET A 107 -2.35 -22.75 -2.67
C MET A 107 -2.94 -23.96 -3.43
N TYR A 108 -4.25 -24.05 -3.52
CA TYR A 108 -4.91 -25.11 -4.27
C TYR A 108 -4.51 -25.12 -5.75
N GLY A 109 -4.43 -23.93 -6.38
CA GLY A 109 -4.00 -23.78 -7.75
C GLY A 109 -2.57 -24.27 -8.00
N PHE A 110 -1.66 -24.04 -7.05
CA PHE A 110 -0.30 -24.55 -7.10
C PHE A 110 -0.29 -26.10 -7.09
N PHE A 111 -1.05 -26.73 -6.20
CA PHE A 111 -1.10 -28.18 -6.13
C PHE A 111 -1.81 -28.83 -7.31
N VAL A 112 -2.79 -28.17 -7.91
CA VAL A 112 -3.37 -28.61 -9.19
C VAL A 112 -2.33 -28.52 -10.32
N ALA A 113 -1.61 -27.41 -10.41
CA ALA A 113 -0.58 -27.22 -11.45
C ALA A 113 0.60 -28.18 -11.32
N THR A 114 0.91 -28.66 -10.10
CA THR A 114 1.96 -29.67 -9.84
C THR A 114 1.45 -31.10 -9.86
N GLY A 115 0.18 -31.35 -10.22
CA GLY A 115 -0.43 -32.66 -10.30
C GLY A 115 -0.71 -33.33 -8.96
N LYS A 116 -0.53 -32.64 -7.86
CA LYS A 116 -0.76 -33.15 -6.49
C LYS A 116 -2.25 -33.12 -6.06
N MET A 117 -3.09 -32.37 -6.78
CA MET A 117 -4.54 -32.28 -6.56
C MET A 117 -5.30 -32.32 -7.88
N PRO A 118 -6.51 -32.95 -7.92
CA PRO A 118 -7.27 -33.02 -9.16
C PRO A 118 -8.01 -31.74 -9.54
N ARG A 119 -8.34 -30.91 -8.56
CA ARG A 119 -9.11 -29.66 -8.77
C ARG A 119 -8.85 -28.63 -7.69
N ASN A 120 -9.15 -27.37 -8.02
CA ASN A 120 -9.18 -26.27 -7.05
C ASN A 120 -10.64 -26.00 -6.60
N PRO A 121 -11.05 -26.46 -5.40
CA PRO A 121 -12.42 -26.31 -4.93
C PRO A 121 -12.79 -24.84 -4.65
N ILE A 122 -11.81 -23.98 -4.37
CA ILE A 122 -12.03 -22.54 -4.13
C ILE A 122 -12.57 -21.85 -5.39
N ALA A 123 -12.24 -22.35 -6.59
CA ALA A 123 -12.73 -21.79 -7.85
C ALA A 123 -14.26 -21.84 -7.96
N ALA A 124 -14.88 -22.87 -7.39
CA ALA A 124 -16.33 -23.07 -7.39
C ALA A 124 -17.06 -22.35 -6.22
N THR A 125 -16.33 -21.73 -5.28
CA THR A 125 -16.96 -20.97 -4.19
C THR A 125 -17.53 -19.65 -4.68
N LYS A 126 -18.56 -19.12 -3.97
CA LYS A 126 -19.16 -17.83 -4.28
C LYS A 126 -18.11 -16.71 -4.25
N THR A 127 -18.14 -15.88 -5.28
CA THR A 127 -17.28 -14.68 -5.35
C THR A 127 -17.78 -13.62 -4.36
N ILE A 128 -16.89 -13.13 -3.52
CA ILE A 128 -17.21 -12.06 -2.57
C ILE A 128 -17.21 -10.74 -3.34
N LYS A 129 -18.39 -10.15 -3.51
CA LYS A 129 -18.53 -8.81 -4.09
C LYS A 129 -18.19 -7.79 -3.02
N ILE A 130 -17.19 -6.96 -3.28
CA ILE A 130 -16.88 -5.81 -2.41
C ILE A 130 -17.66 -4.62 -2.96
N PRO A 131 -18.50 -3.94 -2.15
CA PRO A 131 -19.13 -2.70 -2.57
C PRO A 131 -18.08 -1.69 -3.00
N GLU A 132 -18.35 -0.99 -4.09
CA GLU A 132 -17.51 0.13 -4.50
C GLU A 132 -17.55 1.19 -3.39
N LYS A 133 -16.40 1.64 -2.95
CA LYS A 133 -16.28 2.70 -1.95
C LYS A 133 -15.88 3.99 -2.63
N ASP A 134 -16.45 5.09 -2.15
CA ASP A 134 -16.05 6.41 -2.58
C ASP A 134 -14.56 6.63 -2.35
N VAL A 135 -13.94 7.34 -3.27
CA VAL A 135 -12.53 7.71 -3.14
C VAL A 135 -12.40 8.78 -2.06
N ILE A 136 -11.71 8.43 -0.99
CA ILE A 136 -11.38 9.38 0.08
C ILE A 136 -10.11 10.11 -0.32
N TYR A 137 -10.18 11.45 -0.36
CA TYR A 137 -9.08 12.34 -0.73
C TYR A 137 -9.24 13.70 -0.06
N LEU A 138 -8.19 14.52 -0.14
CA LEU A 138 -8.21 15.94 0.25
C LEU A 138 -8.48 16.80 -0.99
N THR A 139 -9.44 17.70 -0.90
CA THR A 139 -9.65 18.75 -1.91
C THR A 139 -8.41 19.65 -2.05
N ASN A 140 -8.33 20.44 -3.11
CA ASN A 140 -7.19 21.36 -3.29
C ASN A 140 -7.05 22.35 -2.11
N ASP A 141 -8.15 22.83 -1.57
CA ASP A 141 -8.12 23.75 -0.42
C ASP A 141 -7.67 23.04 0.86
N GLU A 142 -8.12 21.80 1.08
CA GLU A 142 -7.66 20.99 2.20
C GLU A 142 -6.18 20.60 2.09
N GLN A 143 -5.68 20.38 0.87
CA GLN A 143 -4.24 20.16 0.63
C GLN A 143 -3.44 21.41 0.97
N ARG A 144 -3.92 22.62 0.60
CA ARG A 144 -3.29 23.88 0.97
C ARG A 144 -3.26 24.10 2.48
N ILE A 145 -4.37 23.84 3.17
CA ILE A 145 -4.45 23.94 4.63
C ILE A 145 -3.47 22.95 5.29
N LEU A 146 -3.38 21.73 4.79
CA LEU A 146 -2.44 20.72 5.29
C LEU A 146 -0.98 21.18 5.08
N LEU A 147 -0.62 21.63 3.88
CA LEU A 147 0.72 22.11 3.56
C LEU A 147 1.10 23.34 4.39
N ASP A 148 0.18 24.30 4.58
CA ASP A 148 0.41 25.46 5.44
C ASP A 148 0.71 25.03 6.89
N THR A 149 -0.07 24.08 7.42
CA THR A 149 0.16 23.54 8.77
C THR A 149 1.49 22.81 8.87
N VAL A 150 1.89 22.07 7.84
CA VAL A 150 3.18 21.35 7.81
C VAL A 150 4.35 22.35 7.71
N ARG A 151 4.21 23.43 6.97
CA ARG A 151 5.26 24.45 6.76
C ARG A 151 5.47 25.34 7.98
N HIS A 152 4.38 25.88 8.50
CA HIS A 152 4.41 26.96 9.48
C HIS A 152 4.01 26.51 10.89
N GLY A 153 3.61 25.24 11.06
CA GLY A 153 3.15 24.76 12.37
C GLY A 153 1.85 25.41 12.82
N THR A 154 1.09 26.03 11.90
CA THR A 154 -0.19 26.67 12.20
C THR A 154 -1.13 25.69 12.90
N LYS A 155 -1.81 26.15 13.96
CA LYS A 155 -2.71 25.34 14.80
C LYS A 155 -2.02 24.24 15.63
N LEU A 156 -0.69 24.06 15.58
CA LEU A 156 0.00 23.14 16.49
C LEU A 156 0.05 23.72 17.91
N HIS A 157 -0.16 22.86 18.90
CA HIS A 157 0.04 23.24 20.30
C HIS A 157 1.52 23.58 20.57
N ASP A 158 1.81 24.55 21.44
CA ASP A 158 3.16 25.08 21.70
C ASP A 158 4.21 24.01 22.03
N SER A 159 3.85 22.99 22.79
CA SER A 159 4.73 21.87 23.12
C SER A 159 5.15 21.05 21.89
N VAL A 160 4.29 20.97 20.88
CA VAL A 160 4.51 20.26 19.62
C VAL A 160 5.21 21.16 18.60
N ALA A 161 4.93 22.46 18.65
CA ALA A 161 5.50 23.45 17.76
C ALA A 161 7.03 23.54 17.90
N LYS A 162 7.58 23.46 19.10
CA LYS A 162 9.03 23.45 19.34
C LYS A 162 9.75 22.31 18.61
N VAL A 163 9.17 21.10 18.63
CA VAL A 163 9.72 19.94 17.92
C VAL A 163 9.45 20.01 16.42
N HIS A 164 8.34 20.64 16.03
CA HIS A 164 7.97 20.83 14.63
C HIS A 164 9.06 21.60 13.87
N TYR A 165 9.52 22.74 14.39
CA TYR A 165 10.52 23.58 13.71
C TYR A 165 11.84 22.86 13.40
N ILE A 166 12.20 21.83 14.18
CA ILE A 166 13.40 21.02 13.91
C ILE A 166 13.26 20.18 12.65
N TYR A 167 12.03 19.80 12.31
CA TYR A 167 11.73 18.89 11.20
C TYR A 167 10.87 19.51 10.09
N ALA A 168 10.56 20.80 10.21
CA ALA A 168 9.64 21.48 9.30
C ALA A 168 10.08 21.38 7.83
N ASP A 169 11.38 21.56 7.55
CA ASP A 169 11.93 21.47 6.18
C ASP A 169 11.75 20.07 5.61
N ARG A 170 12.10 19.03 6.40
CA ARG A 170 11.92 17.63 6.01
C ARG A 170 10.45 17.32 5.73
N ASP A 171 9.59 17.66 6.70
CA ASP A 171 8.18 17.30 6.63
C ASP A 171 7.50 18.07 5.47
N SER A 172 7.86 19.34 5.23
CA SER A 172 7.38 20.14 4.10
C SER A 172 7.80 19.56 2.76
N ALA A 173 9.09 19.24 2.58
CA ALA A 173 9.59 18.63 1.35
C ALA A 173 8.91 17.27 1.08
N MET A 174 8.74 16.46 2.12
CA MET A 174 8.11 15.14 2.02
C MET A 174 6.63 15.20 1.66
N PHE A 175 5.86 16.06 2.35
CA PHE A 175 4.42 16.18 2.09
C PHE A 175 4.16 16.79 0.72
N LEU A 176 4.93 17.80 0.33
CA LEU A 176 4.80 18.42 -0.98
C LEU A 176 5.14 17.43 -2.09
N LEU A 177 6.23 16.68 -1.95
CA LEU A 177 6.61 15.64 -2.93
C LEU A 177 5.51 14.57 -3.09
N LEU A 178 4.89 14.13 -1.99
CA LEU A 178 3.80 13.15 -2.04
C LEU A 178 2.56 13.70 -2.75
N LEU A 179 2.20 14.97 -2.48
CA LEU A 179 1.04 15.62 -3.08
C LEU A 179 1.27 16.09 -4.52
N ASP A 180 2.52 16.26 -4.93
CA ASP A 180 2.91 16.73 -6.26
C ASP A 180 3.17 15.59 -7.26
N THR A 181 3.57 14.45 -6.74
CA THR A 181 3.95 13.30 -7.58
C THR A 181 3.03 12.10 -7.46
N GLY A 182 2.31 12.00 -6.35
CA GLY A 182 1.53 10.83 -6.02
C GLY A 182 2.36 9.56 -5.81
N LEU A 183 3.63 9.65 -5.47
CA LEU A 183 4.47 8.51 -5.13
C LEU A 183 3.87 7.69 -3.99
N ARG A 184 4.12 6.37 -3.98
CA ARG A 184 3.90 5.59 -2.76
C ARG A 184 4.93 6.00 -1.71
N VAL A 185 4.51 6.04 -0.45
CA VAL A 185 5.44 6.40 0.64
C VAL A 185 6.69 5.53 0.64
N SER A 186 6.54 4.22 0.42
CA SER A 186 7.70 3.33 0.33
C SER A 186 8.63 3.66 -0.84
N GLU A 187 8.08 4.03 -2.01
CA GLU A 187 8.88 4.43 -3.18
C GLU A 187 9.68 5.70 -2.89
N MET A 188 9.06 6.70 -2.24
CA MET A 188 9.74 7.92 -1.79
C MET A 188 10.82 7.63 -0.73
N LEU A 189 10.49 6.81 0.28
CA LEU A 189 11.43 6.53 1.37
C LEU A 189 12.60 5.63 0.95
N ASP A 190 12.46 4.85 -0.12
CA ASP A 190 13.53 4.00 -0.63
C ASP A 190 14.57 4.79 -1.45
N THR A 191 14.32 6.08 -1.76
CA THR A 191 15.26 6.94 -2.47
C THR A 191 16.42 7.43 -1.61
N ASP A 192 17.56 7.67 -2.26
CA ASP A 192 18.71 8.39 -1.74
C ASP A 192 18.78 9.80 -2.35
N ILE A 193 19.61 10.68 -1.80
CA ILE A 193 19.78 12.05 -2.33
C ILE A 193 20.27 12.02 -3.78
N ILE A 194 21.09 11.03 -4.15
CA ILE A 194 21.62 10.87 -5.52
C ILE A 194 20.54 10.61 -6.57
N ASP A 195 19.37 10.09 -6.14
CA ASP A 195 18.28 9.78 -7.06
C ASP A 195 17.51 11.04 -7.51
N TYR A 196 17.79 12.21 -6.90
CA TYR A 196 17.16 13.48 -7.22
C TYR A 196 18.03 14.33 -8.15
N ASN A 197 17.44 14.78 -9.24
CA ASN A 197 17.97 15.84 -10.08
C ASN A 197 17.11 17.10 -9.86
N LEU A 198 17.65 18.04 -9.08
CA LEU A 198 16.92 19.27 -8.74
C LEU A 198 16.86 20.25 -9.92
N ASP A 199 17.86 20.22 -10.83
CA ASP A 199 17.86 21.07 -12.02
C ASP A 199 16.75 20.67 -13.01
N ASP A 200 16.46 19.36 -13.12
CA ASP A 200 15.41 18.82 -13.98
C ASP A 200 14.09 18.57 -13.23
N CYS A 201 14.00 18.95 -11.95
CA CYS A 201 12.84 18.71 -11.09
C CYS A 201 12.36 17.25 -11.14
N SER A 202 13.28 16.29 -11.03
CA SER A 202 12.99 14.88 -11.21
C SER A 202 13.62 13.98 -10.15
N VAL A 203 13.02 12.82 -9.95
CA VAL A 203 13.53 11.77 -9.08
C VAL A 203 13.40 10.40 -9.74
N VAL A 204 14.44 9.58 -9.63
CA VAL A 204 14.44 8.19 -10.06
C VAL A 204 13.91 7.33 -8.93
N VAL A 205 12.83 6.61 -9.17
CA VAL A 205 12.21 5.73 -8.16
C VAL A 205 12.17 4.28 -8.64
N THR A 206 12.43 3.36 -7.73
CA THR A 206 12.27 1.92 -8.00
C THR A 206 10.84 1.51 -7.66
N ARG A 207 10.11 0.99 -8.64
CA ARG A 207 8.72 0.52 -8.49
C ARG A 207 8.67 -0.92 -7.96
N LYS A 208 7.50 -1.31 -7.43
CA LYS A 208 7.27 -2.69 -7.02
C LYS A 208 7.48 -3.65 -8.21
N GLY A 209 8.54 -4.43 -8.14
CA GLY A 209 8.95 -5.36 -9.21
C GLY A 209 10.34 -5.07 -9.77
N GLY A 210 11.01 -3.98 -9.29
CA GLY A 210 12.39 -3.65 -9.64
C GLY A 210 12.52 -2.69 -10.82
N ASP A 211 11.42 -2.33 -11.51
CA ASP A 211 11.45 -1.37 -12.60
C ASP A 211 11.74 0.05 -12.06
N THR A 212 12.62 0.79 -12.70
CA THR A 212 12.92 2.18 -12.39
C THR A 212 12.07 3.12 -13.24
N GLN A 213 11.69 4.26 -12.68
CA GLN A 213 10.93 5.29 -13.37
C GLN A 213 11.40 6.68 -12.94
N ILE A 214 11.52 7.60 -13.91
CA ILE A 214 11.68 9.02 -13.62
C ILE A 214 10.31 9.64 -13.32
N VAL A 215 10.24 10.37 -12.21
CA VAL A 215 9.03 11.08 -11.78
C VAL A 215 9.37 12.55 -11.62
N TYR A 216 8.59 13.42 -12.28
CA TYR A 216 8.79 14.88 -12.25
C TYR A 216 7.92 15.50 -11.15
N PHE A 217 8.46 16.53 -10.50
CA PHE A 217 7.82 17.34 -9.48
C PHE A 217 7.92 18.84 -9.84
N SER A 218 7.21 19.70 -9.13
CA SER A 218 7.15 21.15 -9.40
C SER A 218 8.39 21.89 -8.92
N ASP A 219 8.57 23.13 -9.41
CA ASP A 219 9.60 24.05 -8.93
C ASP A 219 9.47 24.33 -7.44
N GLU A 220 8.24 24.48 -6.94
CA GLU A 220 7.99 24.65 -5.52
C GLU A 220 8.51 23.45 -4.71
N CYS A 221 8.27 22.23 -5.17
CA CYS A 221 8.78 21.03 -4.53
C CYS A 221 10.31 20.97 -4.55
N ARG A 222 10.94 21.36 -5.66
CA ARG A 222 12.39 21.51 -5.79
C ARG A 222 12.96 22.40 -4.70
N ASP A 223 12.39 23.59 -4.49
CA ASP A 223 12.91 24.56 -3.56
C ASP A 223 12.89 24.01 -2.11
N TYR A 224 11.82 23.32 -1.72
CA TYR A 224 11.75 22.66 -0.40
C TYR A 224 12.72 21.48 -0.27
N LEU A 225 12.91 20.71 -1.33
CA LEU A 225 13.89 19.62 -1.36
C LEU A 225 15.32 20.16 -1.24
N ASP A 226 15.65 21.25 -1.93
CA ASP A 226 16.98 21.85 -1.89
C ASP A 226 17.30 22.40 -0.49
N ILE A 227 16.38 23.14 0.13
CA ILE A 227 16.55 23.61 1.51
C ILE A 227 16.82 22.43 2.45
N TYR A 228 15.97 21.39 2.36
CA TYR A 228 16.11 20.23 3.22
C TYR A 228 17.40 19.45 2.97
N PHE A 229 17.74 19.15 1.72
CA PHE A 229 18.98 18.41 1.39
C PHE A 229 20.23 19.19 1.73
N SER A 230 20.23 20.50 1.57
CA SER A 230 21.34 21.37 1.96
C SER A 230 21.54 21.33 3.49
N SER A 231 20.46 21.40 4.26
CA SER A 231 20.52 21.27 5.71
C SER A 231 21.03 19.88 6.16
N GLN A 232 20.64 18.80 5.47
CA GLN A 232 21.13 17.45 5.77
C GLN A 232 22.62 17.29 5.44
N LYS A 233 23.05 17.81 4.27
CA LYS A 233 24.47 17.80 3.89
C LYS A 233 25.33 18.52 4.92
N ALA A 234 24.90 19.70 5.39
CA ALA A 234 25.61 20.45 6.42
C ALA A 234 25.63 19.71 7.78
N LYS A 235 24.49 19.16 8.21
CA LYS A 235 24.33 18.48 9.49
C LYS A 235 25.17 17.20 9.61
N TYR A 236 25.23 16.40 8.57
CA TYR A 236 25.85 15.06 8.60
C TYR A 236 27.19 14.99 7.86
N GLY A 237 27.69 16.10 7.32
CA GLY A 237 28.94 16.13 6.55
C GLY A 237 28.88 15.19 5.32
N ILE A 238 27.73 15.19 4.60
CA ILE A 238 27.48 14.21 3.55
C ILE A 238 28.36 14.49 2.34
N ASN A 239 29.39 13.66 2.16
CA ASN A 239 30.24 13.65 0.96
C ASN A 239 29.81 12.60 -0.06
N ASN A 240 29.00 11.61 0.37
CA ASN A 240 28.46 10.57 -0.49
C ASN A 240 26.94 10.74 -0.63
N LEU A 241 26.48 11.05 -1.83
CA LEU A 241 25.06 11.25 -2.14
C LEU A 241 24.21 9.97 -2.04
N LYS A 242 24.82 8.80 -1.83
CA LYS A 242 24.13 7.56 -1.39
C LYS A 242 23.75 7.63 0.09
N PHE A 243 23.10 8.70 0.46
CA PHE A 243 22.54 8.94 1.78
C PHE A 243 21.02 8.99 1.66
N PRO A 244 20.26 8.39 2.60
CA PRO A 244 18.81 8.37 2.49
C PRO A 244 18.22 9.76 2.31
N ALA A 245 17.34 9.92 1.33
CA ALA A 245 16.71 11.22 1.06
C ALA A 245 15.92 11.74 2.26
N PHE A 246 15.19 10.87 2.97
CA PHE A 246 14.43 11.26 4.16
C PHE A 246 14.88 10.48 5.38
N THR A 247 15.28 11.22 6.44
CA THR A 247 15.95 10.64 7.61
C THR A 247 15.27 10.93 8.93
N THR A 248 15.59 10.08 9.91
CA THR A 248 15.35 10.33 11.35
C THR A 248 16.34 11.38 11.89
N SER A 249 16.20 11.75 13.15
CA SER A 249 17.17 12.63 13.85
C SER A 249 18.60 12.09 13.90
N THR A 250 18.77 10.78 13.75
CA THR A 250 20.07 10.08 13.79
C THR A 250 20.65 9.79 12.41
N GLY A 251 20.05 10.32 11.33
CA GLY A 251 20.53 10.10 9.95
C GLY A 251 20.11 8.77 9.33
N ASN A 252 19.38 7.92 10.05
CA ASN A 252 18.86 6.67 9.49
C ASN A 252 17.65 6.94 8.58
N ARG A 253 17.45 6.08 7.57
CA ARG A 253 16.28 6.14 6.68
C ARG A 253 14.97 6.16 7.45
N LEU A 254 14.08 7.09 7.12
CA LEU A 254 12.76 7.19 7.74
C LEU A 254 11.89 5.97 7.33
N GLY A 255 11.14 5.43 8.28
CA GLY A 255 10.25 4.30 8.02
C GLY A 255 8.83 4.73 7.65
N VAL A 256 8.10 3.89 6.92
CA VAL A 256 6.70 4.14 6.51
C VAL A 256 5.81 4.48 7.71
N ARG A 257 5.99 3.78 8.84
CA ARG A 257 5.21 4.03 10.07
C ARG A 257 5.40 5.43 10.63
N ALA A 258 6.62 5.99 10.52
CA ALA A 258 6.87 7.36 10.95
C ALA A 258 6.08 8.36 10.11
N VAL A 259 6.02 8.15 8.78
CA VAL A 259 5.21 9.01 7.88
C VAL A 259 3.71 8.87 8.18
N GLU A 260 3.22 7.67 8.48
CA GLU A 260 1.82 7.50 8.91
C GLU A 260 1.50 8.32 10.17
N ILE A 261 2.42 8.33 11.14
CA ILE A 261 2.28 9.12 12.39
C ILE A 261 2.31 10.62 12.07
N LEU A 262 3.21 11.07 11.19
CA LEU A 262 3.28 12.47 10.77
C LEU A 262 2.01 12.92 10.05
N VAL A 263 1.50 12.14 9.10
CA VAL A 263 0.23 12.45 8.42
C VAL A 263 -0.89 12.56 9.44
N LYS A 264 -1.01 11.60 10.36
CA LYS A 264 -2.02 11.65 11.41
C LYS A 264 -1.87 12.88 12.31
N LYS A 265 -0.63 13.22 12.71
CA LYS A 265 -0.31 14.41 13.53
C LYS A 265 -0.85 15.67 12.87
N TYR A 266 -0.46 15.96 11.63
CA TYR A 266 -0.83 17.20 10.96
C TYR A 266 -2.33 17.24 10.60
N VAL A 267 -2.87 16.16 10.06
CA VAL A 267 -4.30 16.10 9.71
C VAL A 267 -5.19 16.24 10.94
N SER A 268 -4.83 15.65 12.09
CA SER A 268 -5.64 15.77 13.31
C SER A 268 -5.75 17.20 13.83
N VAL A 269 -4.82 18.06 13.48
CA VAL A 269 -4.79 19.46 13.89
C VAL A 269 -5.50 20.37 12.88
N CYS A 270 -5.26 20.18 11.59
CA CYS A 270 -5.80 21.06 10.56
C CYS A 270 -7.16 20.62 10.00
N LEU A 271 -7.44 19.32 10.00
CA LEU A 271 -8.66 18.69 9.44
C LEU A 271 -9.14 17.55 10.37
N PRO A 272 -9.56 17.89 11.62
CA PRO A 272 -9.85 16.90 12.66
C PRO A 272 -10.93 15.88 12.25
N GLU A 273 -11.91 16.29 11.45
CA GLU A 273 -12.97 15.42 10.91
C GLU A 273 -12.42 14.33 9.98
N LYS A 274 -11.26 14.56 9.36
CA LYS A 274 -10.58 13.62 8.45
C LYS A 274 -9.42 12.85 9.10
N ALA A 275 -9.10 13.11 10.37
CA ALA A 275 -7.94 12.53 11.06
C ALA A 275 -7.92 10.99 11.10
N ARG A 276 -9.09 10.35 11.11
CA ARG A 276 -9.20 8.89 11.16
C ARG A 276 -9.16 8.21 9.80
N ILE A 277 -9.36 8.98 8.72
CA ILE A 277 -9.54 8.43 7.37
C ILE A 277 -8.39 8.78 6.42
N ILE A 278 -7.69 9.90 6.67
CA ILE A 278 -6.54 10.30 5.86
C ILE A 278 -5.28 9.56 6.32
N SER A 279 -4.61 8.98 5.35
CA SER A 279 -3.35 8.24 5.49
C SER A 279 -2.43 8.63 4.32
N PRO A 280 -1.16 8.25 4.32
CA PRO A 280 -0.27 8.51 3.18
C PRO A 280 -0.81 8.02 1.84
N HIS A 281 -1.52 6.89 1.84
CA HIS A 281 -2.18 6.40 0.62
C HIS A 281 -3.30 7.34 0.13
N LYS A 282 -3.95 8.07 1.05
CA LYS A 282 -4.99 9.05 0.72
C LYS A 282 -4.40 10.36 0.18
N LEU A 283 -3.16 10.72 0.56
CA LEU A 283 -2.43 11.82 -0.10
C LEU A 283 -2.17 11.49 -1.57
N ARG A 284 -1.82 10.24 -1.87
CA ARG A 284 -1.71 9.78 -3.26
C ARG A 284 -3.06 9.81 -3.99
N SER A 285 -4.17 9.50 -3.31
CA SER A 285 -5.51 9.65 -3.88
C SER A 285 -5.85 11.13 -4.13
N SER A 286 -5.42 12.03 -3.24
CA SER A 286 -5.58 13.47 -3.39
C SER A 286 -4.85 14.01 -4.61
N PHE A 287 -3.57 13.65 -4.78
CA PHE A 287 -2.83 13.92 -6.01
C PHE A 287 -3.58 13.43 -7.24
N ALA A 288 -4.05 12.16 -7.22
CA ALA A 288 -4.73 11.57 -8.37
C ALA A 288 -5.99 12.34 -8.78
N MET A 289 -6.80 12.80 -7.81
CA MET A 289 -8.01 13.60 -8.08
C MET A 289 -7.65 14.98 -8.62
N SER A 290 -6.68 15.68 -8.02
CA SER A 290 -6.21 16.99 -8.48
C SER A 290 -5.61 16.90 -9.89
N PHE A 291 -4.76 15.90 -10.14
CA PHE A 291 -4.16 15.69 -11.46
C PHE A 291 -5.19 15.29 -12.52
N TYR A 292 -6.17 14.45 -12.18
CA TYR A 292 -7.25 14.05 -13.09
C TYR A 292 -8.05 15.27 -13.53
N ALA A 293 -8.47 16.13 -12.59
CA ALA A 293 -9.17 17.36 -12.91
C ALA A 293 -8.31 18.32 -13.74
N ALA A 294 -7.04 18.54 -13.36
CA ALA A 294 -6.13 19.44 -14.08
C ALA A 294 -5.77 18.95 -15.50
N SER A 295 -5.85 17.64 -15.75
CA SER A 295 -5.59 17.01 -17.05
C SER A 295 -6.83 16.90 -17.95
N ASN A 296 -7.87 17.71 -17.71
CA ASN A 296 -9.15 17.61 -18.40
C ASN A 296 -9.75 16.20 -18.39
N ASN A 297 -9.71 15.57 -17.24
CA ASN A 297 -10.22 14.22 -17.01
C ASN A 297 -9.56 13.12 -17.87
N ASN A 298 -8.28 13.29 -18.22
CA ASN A 298 -7.53 12.33 -19.01
C ASN A 298 -7.09 11.12 -18.16
N ILE A 299 -7.90 10.04 -18.20
CA ILE A 299 -7.67 8.81 -17.42
C ILE A 299 -6.41 8.05 -17.84
N LEU A 300 -6.03 8.12 -19.13
CA LEU A 300 -4.84 7.43 -19.64
C LEU A 300 -3.56 8.12 -19.15
N LEU A 301 -3.58 9.46 -19.15
CA LEU A 301 -2.48 10.25 -18.63
C LEU A 301 -2.31 10.02 -17.11
N LEU A 302 -3.42 10.01 -16.34
CA LEU A 302 -3.42 9.68 -14.94
C LEU A 302 -2.88 8.26 -14.69
N LYS A 303 -3.35 7.25 -15.46
CA LYS A 303 -2.83 5.87 -15.36
C LYS A 303 -1.31 5.84 -15.55
N LYS A 304 -0.78 6.55 -16.55
CA LYS A 304 0.66 6.64 -16.84
C LYS A 304 1.42 7.31 -15.67
N LYS A 305 0.92 8.46 -15.20
CA LYS A 305 1.55 9.23 -14.09
C LYS A 305 1.56 8.42 -12.79
N MET A 306 0.48 7.70 -12.48
CA MET A 306 0.35 6.84 -11.30
C MET A 306 1.06 5.49 -11.44
N ASN A 307 1.54 5.14 -12.62
CA ASN A 307 2.08 3.81 -12.97
C ASN A 307 1.15 2.67 -12.52
N HIS A 308 -0.13 2.78 -12.88
CA HIS A 308 -1.09 1.71 -12.62
C HIS A 308 -1.03 0.67 -13.74
N LYS A 309 -0.78 -0.60 -13.37
CA LYS A 309 -0.75 -1.72 -14.34
C LYS A 309 -2.10 -1.89 -15.04
N SER A 310 -3.20 -1.73 -14.30
CA SER A 310 -4.56 -1.85 -14.82
C SER A 310 -5.29 -0.51 -14.83
N ILE A 311 -6.03 -0.24 -15.90
CA ILE A 311 -6.92 0.94 -16.00
C ILE A 311 -8.04 0.88 -14.96
N GLN A 312 -8.48 -0.32 -14.56
CA GLN A 312 -9.49 -0.52 -13.52
C GLN A 312 -9.09 0.12 -12.20
N THR A 313 -7.79 0.11 -11.86
CA THR A 313 -7.27 0.76 -10.66
C THR A 313 -7.38 2.29 -10.74
N THR A 314 -7.44 2.86 -11.95
CA THR A 314 -7.54 4.30 -12.18
C THR A 314 -8.99 4.75 -12.36
N ASN A 315 -9.88 3.87 -12.85
CA ASN A 315 -11.30 4.17 -13.09
C ASN A 315 -12.05 4.61 -11.82
N ILE A 316 -11.56 4.26 -10.64
CA ILE A 316 -12.15 4.73 -9.36
C ILE A 316 -12.13 6.26 -9.26
N TYR A 317 -11.12 6.93 -9.83
CA TYR A 317 -11.02 8.39 -9.82
C TYR A 317 -11.96 9.03 -10.83
N ALA A 318 -12.15 8.41 -11.99
CA ALA A 318 -13.13 8.86 -12.99
C ALA A 318 -14.56 8.79 -12.46
N LYS A 319 -14.89 7.70 -11.74
CA LYS A 319 -16.20 7.54 -11.10
C LYS A 319 -16.45 8.53 -9.96
N ALA A 320 -15.40 8.92 -9.25
CA ALA A 320 -15.50 9.89 -8.15
C ALA A 320 -15.60 11.34 -8.62
N SER A 321 -15.37 11.61 -9.90
CA SER A 321 -15.46 12.94 -10.48
C SER A 321 -16.86 13.19 -11.04
N ASP A 322 -17.71 13.87 -10.27
CA ASP A 322 -19.06 14.32 -10.72
C ASP A 322 -19.00 15.34 -11.89
N THR A 323 -17.83 15.94 -12.12
CA THR A 323 -17.62 16.94 -13.15
C THR A 323 -17.88 16.39 -14.55
N ALA A 324 -17.43 15.15 -14.84
CA ALA A 324 -17.60 14.53 -16.15
C ALA A 324 -19.08 14.35 -16.56
N MET A 325 -19.99 14.13 -15.60
CA MET A 325 -21.41 14.00 -15.86
C MET A 325 -22.10 15.38 -16.06
N LYS A 326 -21.59 16.42 -15.39
CA LYS A 326 -22.09 17.79 -15.58
C LYS A 326 -21.62 18.38 -16.92
N ASP A 327 -20.37 18.12 -17.29
CA ASP A 327 -19.79 18.60 -18.56
C ASP A 327 -20.37 17.90 -19.78
N SER A 328 -20.87 16.66 -19.66
CA SER A 328 -21.56 15.97 -20.77
C SER A 328 -22.82 16.68 -21.25
N ARG A 329 -23.46 17.49 -20.38
CA ARG A 329 -24.59 18.37 -20.77
C ARG A 329 -24.19 19.45 -21.79
N SER A 330 -23.02 20.05 -21.60
CA SER A 330 -22.52 21.14 -22.47
C SER A 330 -22.05 20.60 -23.82
N LEU A 331 -21.52 19.35 -23.86
CA LEU A 331 -21.11 18.69 -25.11
C LEU A 331 -22.27 18.40 -26.06
N LEU A 332 -23.48 18.22 -25.51
CA LEU A 332 -24.68 17.98 -26.33
C LEU A 332 -25.34 19.28 -26.83
N GLN A 333 -25.05 20.44 -26.24
CA GLN A 333 -25.61 21.73 -26.62
C GLN A 333 -25.01 22.29 -27.92
N GLY A 334 -23.82 21.84 -28.31
CA GLY A 334 -23.14 22.25 -29.55
C GLY A 334 -23.39 21.34 -30.78
N LEU A 335 -24.18 20.26 -30.62
CA LEU A 335 -24.43 19.26 -31.66
C LEU A 335 -25.82 19.39 -32.31
N ARG A 336 -26.61 20.40 -31.93
CA ARG A 336 -27.95 20.65 -32.49
C ARG A 336 -28.06 22.05 -33.08
#